data_614795cd3971fb94f21aa18840e037f2
#
_entry.id   614795cd3971fb94f21aa18840e037f2
#
_cell.length_a   1.000
_cell.length_b   1.000
_cell.length_c   1.000
_cell.angle_alpha   90.00
_cell.angle_beta   90.00
_cell.angle_gamma   90.00
#
_symmetry.space_group_name_H-M   'P 1'
#
loop_
_entity.id
_entity.type
_entity.pdbx_description
1 polymer ?
#
loop_
_entity_poly.entity_id
_entity_poly.type
_entity_poly.pdbx_seq_one_letter_code
_entity_poly.pdbx_strand_id
1 'polypeptide(L)' 'GLGLARRLLALLEEQALARGCRLLTLETGIHQPAAIALYARHGYQRRGPYGAYPDDPFSVFMEKPLQVAA' A
#
# COMPACT_ATOMS: atom_id res chain seq x y z
N GLY A 1 0.71 15.86 7.68
CA GLY A 1 -0.10 16.12 6.51
C GLY A 1 0.14 15.15 5.37
N LEU A 2 -0.58 15.36 4.28
CA LEU A 2 -0.50 14.47 3.12
C LEU A 2 0.90 14.47 2.48
N GLY A 3 1.61 15.60 2.52
CA GLY A 3 2.97 15.67 1.98
C GLY A 3 3.94 14.75 2.69
N LEU A 4 3.83 14.66 4.02
CA LEU A 4 4.66 13.75 4.81
C LEU A 4 4.32 12.30 4.49
N ALA A 5 3.03 11.97 4.40
CA ALA A 5 2.60 10.62 4.09
C ALA A 5 3.11 10.17 2.72
N ARG A 6 3.10 11.06 1.72
CA ARG A 6 3.64 10.76 0.40
C ARG A 6 5.13 10.44 0.47
N ARG A 7 5.89 11.21 1.25
CA ARG A 7 7.33 10.97 1.40
C ARG A 7 7.62 9.64 2.06
N LEU A 8 6.86 9.31 3.10
CA LEU A 8 7.03 8.03 3.77
C LEU A 8 6.73 6.87 2.84
N LEU A 9 5.67 6.99 2.05
CA LEU A 9 5.28 5.96 1.10
C LEU A 9 6.36 5.78 0.04
N ALA A 10 6.90 6.86 -0.49
CA ALA A 10 7.98 6.80 -1.49
C ALA A 10 9.23 6.13 -0.91
N LEU A 11 9.58 6.44 0.33
CA LEU A 11 10.73 5.82 0.99
C LEU A 11 10.52 4.33 1.20
N LEU A 12 9.32 3.91 1.60
CA LEU A 12 8.99 2.50 1.76
C LEU A 12 9.13 1.75 0.45
N GLU A 13 8.65 2.34 -0.65
CA GLU A 13 8.75 1.73 -1.97
C GLU A 13 10.19 1.61 -2.44
N GLU A 14 10.99 2.65 -2.22
CA GLU A 14 12.42 2.60 -2.54
C GLU A 14 13.14 1.51 -1.78
N GLN A 15 12.89 1.40 -0.47
CA GLN A 15 13.52 0.39 0.35
C GLN A 15 13.09 -1.01 -0.04
N ALA A 16 11.81 -1.19 -0.37
CA ALA A 16 11.32 -2.48 -0.82
C ALA A 16 11.97 -2.90 -2.14
N LEU A 17 12.09 -1.98 -3.09
CA LEU A 17 12.77 -2.25 -4.35
C LEU A 17 14.24 -2.59 -4.14
N ALA A 18 14.91 -1.86 -3.25
CA ALA A 18 16.33 -2.12 -2.95
C ALA A 18 16.54 -3.51 -2.37
N ARG A 19 15.53 -4.06 -1.71
CA ARG A 19 15.57 -5.42 -1.13
C ARG A 19 15.08 -6.49 -2.10
N GLY A 20 14.75 -6.12 -3.33
CA GLY A 20 14.28 -7.06 -4.34
C GLY A 20 12.79 -7.36 -4.29
N CYS A 21 12.03 -6.61 -3.53
CA CYS A 21 10.58 -6.79 -3.48
C CYS A 21 9.93 -6.27 -4.76
N ARG A 22 8.97 -7.02 -5.28
CA ARG A 22 8.25 -6.65 -6.50
C ARG A 22 6.80 -6.31 -6.26
N LEU A 23 6.34 -6.47 -5.02
CA LEU A 23 4.96 -6.20 -4.65
C LEU A 23 4.95 -5.67 -3.23
N LEU A 24 4.24 -4.58 -3.01
CA LEU A 24 4.03 -4.03 -1.68
C LEU A 24 2.56 -4.18 -1.34
N THR A 25 2.28 -4.75 -0.15
CA THR A 25 0.93 -4.93 0.34
C THR A 25 0.74 -4.13 1.62
N LEU A 26 -0.49 -3.70 1.86
CA LEU A 26 -0.82 -2.98 3.08
C LEU A 26 -2.25 -3.26 3.50
N GLU A 27 -2.52 -2.97 4.75
CA GLU A 27 -3.87 -3.03 5.32
C GLU A 27 -4.19 -1.69 5.96
N THR A 28 -5.41 -1.19 5.74
CA THR A 28 -5.89 0.02 6.39
C THR A 28 -7.34 -0.19 6.83
N GLY A 29 -7.82 0.66 7.73
CA GLY A 29 -9.19 0.59 8.21
C GLY A 29 -10.18 1.15 7.20
N ILE A 30 -11.35 0.51 7.11
CA ILE A 30 -12.40 0.95 6.18
C ILE A 30 -12.92 2.36 6.52
N HIS A 31 -12.71 2.81 7.76
CA HIS A 31 -13.14 4.14 8.20
C HIS A 31 -12.07 5.20 8.01
N GLN A 32 -11.07 4.94 7.16
CA GLN A 32 -10.01 5.90 6.86
C GLN A 32 -10.01 6.24 5.37
N PRO A 33 -11.03 6.96 4.89
CA PRO A 33 -11.16 7.23 3.46
C PRO A 33 -10.01 8.07 2.90
N ALA A 34 -9.44 8.96 3.72
CA ALA A 34 -8.30 9.77 3.27
C ALA A 34 -7.07 8.91 3.00
N ALA A 35 -6.82 7.91 3.84
CA ALA A 35 -5.70 6.99 3.63
C ALA A 35 -5.92 6.12 2.39
N ILE A 36 -7.13 5.59 2.23
CA ILE A 36 -7.46 4.78 1.06
C ILE A 36 -7.29 5.59 -0.22
N ALA A 37 -7.76 6.84 -0.23
CA ALA A 37 -7.61 7.72 -1.37
C ALA A 37 -6.14 8.02 -1.67
N LEU A 38 -5.34 8.22 -0.64
CA LEU A 38 -3.91 8.46 -0.80
C LEU A 38 -3.22 7.27 -1.47
N TYR A 39 -3.47 6.07 -0.97
CA TYR A 39 -2.88 4.87 -1.56
C TYR A 39 -3.33 4.66 -3.00
N ALA A 40 -4.63 4.86 -3.28
CA ALA A 40 -5.15 4.73 -4.63
C ALA A 40 -4.46 5.69 -5.60
N ARG A 41 -4.20 6.92 -5.16
CA ARG A 41 -3.48 7.92 -5.97
C ARG A 41 -2.04 7.52 -6.26
N HIS A 42 -1.46 6.69 -5.40
CA HIS A 42 -0.09 6.21 -5.57
C HIS A 42 -0.02 4.85 -6.24
N GLY A 43 -1.11 4.41 -6.86
CA GLY A 43 -1.12 3.20 -7.66
C GLY A 43 -1.47 1.94 -6.90
N TYR A 44 -1.92 2.05 -5.67
CA TYR A 44 -2.37 0.89 -4.90
C TYR A 44 -3.78 0.51 -5.32
N GLN A 45 -4.02 -0.78 -5.45
CA GLN A 45 -5.33 -1.32 -5.81
C GLN A 45 -5.85 -2.21 -4.69
N ARG A 46 -7.16 -2.21 -4.51
CA ARG A 46 -7.79 -3.09 -3.53
C ARG A 46 -7.61 -4.54 -3.92
N ARG A 47 -7.47 -5.37 -2.91
CA ARG A 47 -7.33 -6.81 -3.08
C ARG A 47 -8.00 -7.52 -1.91
N GLY A 48 -8.12 -8.85 -2.02
CA GLY A 48 -8.57 -9.66 -0.89
C GLY A 48 -7.49 -9.79 0.17
N PRO A 49 -7.81 -10.41 1.31
CA PRO A 49 -6.84 -10.66 2.38
C PRO A 49 -5.64 -11.47 1.85
N TYR A 50 -4.48 -11.25 2.44
CA TYR A 50 -3.26 -11.95 2.05
C TYR A 50 -2.64 -12.63 3.28
N GLY A 51 -1.82 -13.64 3.00
CA GLY A 51 -1.18 -14.39 4.07
C GLY A 51 -2.19 -15.12 4.94
N ALA A 52 -1.98 -15.11 6.24
CA ALA A 52 -2.88 -15.73 7.21
C ALA A 52 -3.94 -14.76 7.75
N TYR A 53 -4.06 -13.58 7.18
CA TYR A 53 -5.04 -12.59 7.65
C TYR A 53 -6.46 -13.06 7.34
N PRO A 54 -7.37 -13.01 8.32
CA PRO A 54 -8.77 -13.32 8.08
C PRO A 54 -9.43 -12.20 7.28
N ASP A 55 -10.50 -12.54 6.58
CA ASP A 55 -11.31 -11.55 5.92
C ASP A 55 -12.06 -10.75 6.98
N ASP A 56 -11.75 -9.46 7.09
CA ASP A 56 -12.32 -8.58 8.10
C ASP A 56 -13.06 -7.45 7.39
N PRO A 57 -14.38 -7.30 7.64
CA PRO A 57 -15.16 -6.25 6.99
C PRO A 57 -14.70 -4.83 7.35
N PHE A 58 -13.93 -4.68 8.42
CA PHE A 58 -13.40 -3.37 8.83
C PHE A 58 -12.02 -3.07 8.26
N SER A 59 -11.45 -3.99 7.49
CA SER A 59 -10.13 -3.82 6.90
C SER A 59 -10.20 -3.74 5.38
N VAL A 60 -9.36 -2.89 4.83
CA VAL A 60 -9.15 -2.77 3.39
C VAL A 60 -7.72 -3.21 3.08
N PHE A 61 -7.59 -4.19 2.22
CA PHE A 61 -6.28 -4.68 1.77
C PHE A 61 -5.97 -4.10 0.41
N MET A 62 -4.74 -3.62 0.23
CA MET A 62 -4.32 -3.00 -1.02
C MET A 62 -2.94 -3.50 -1.40
N GLU A 63 -2.64 -3.44 -2.69
CA GLU A 63 -1.35 -3.83 -3.21
C GLU A 63 -0.89 -2.90 -4.32
N LYS A 64 0.43 -2.83 -4.49
CA LYS A 64 1.03 -2.11 -5.60
C LYS A 64 2.21 -2.91 -6.14
N PRO A 65 2.20 -3.26 -7.44
CA PRO A 65 3.39 -3.83 -8.06
C PRO A 65 4.49 -2.77 -8.10
N LEU A 66 5.69 -3.17 -7.72
CA LEU A 66 6.86 -2.28 -7.74
C LEU A 66 7.69 -2.61 -8.97
N GLN A 67 8.06 -1.59 -9.72
CA GLN A 67 8.85 -1.74 -10.93
C GLN A 67 10.20 -1.09 -10.75
N VAL A 68 11.23 -1.83 -11.12
CA VAL A 68 12.56 -1.25 -11.21
C VAL A 68 12.59 -0.38 -12.46
N ALA A 69 13.05 0.86 -12.32
CA ALA A 69 13.22 1.73 -13.48
C ALA A 69 14.24 1.09 -14.42
N ALA A 70 13.84 0.91 -15.66
CA ALA A 70 14.72 0.29 -16.65
C ALA A 70 15.83 1.26 -17.05
#